data_409f1c54376c2ea9004d888a0e4685d6
#
_entry.id   409f1c54376c2ea9004d888a0e4685d6
#
_cell.length_a   1.000
_cell.length_b   1.000
_cell.length_c   1.000
_cell.angle_alpha   90.00
_cell.angle_beta   90.00
_cell.angle_gamma   90.00
#
_symmetry.space_group_name_H-M   'P 1'
#
loop_
_entity.id
_entity.type
_entity.pdbx_description
1 polymer ?
#
loop_
_entity_poly.entity_id
_entity_poly.type
_entity_poly.pdbx_seq_one_letter_code
_entity_poly.pdbx_strand_id
1 'polypeptide(L)'
;RRAIREENQLHVQNLVLDNCLSTIKHETIYYPNRIKQIIDRLNTRQAGENEAVQVETIGELISYYKDIFTLLSSCAARQLEEITFRRGVVKAGELADYAARYIKRAGKRMPHRVELRTEVEHVSVLGDVIQLKFMLENLIDEALSYEVDGVLELCIYKDKDFVRFDFRDTRREKSQEELNLLFYPHLSRMKQGQEGVLTGTEYLICKQVIRDHDEFAGRRGCRINAQPAAEGGFTVWFTLPAR
;
A
#
# COMPACT_ATOMS: atom_id res chain seq x y z
N ARG A 1 6.52 -4.02 -34.52
CA ARG A 1 5.88 -3.14 -33.50
C ARG A 1 5.52 -3.90 -32.23
N ARG A 2 5.10 -5.17 -32.31
CA ARG A 2 4.79 -6.01 -31.13
C ARG A 2 6.06 -6.38 -30.37
N ALA A 3 7.10 -6.84 -31.07
CA ALA A 3 8.40 -7.20 -30.49
C ALA A 3 9.07 -6.02 -29.75
N ILE A 4 9.04 -4.81 -30.33
CA ILE A 4 9.60 -3.60 -29.68
C ILE A 4 8.82 -3.22 -28.39
N ARG A 5 7.51 -3.48 -28.34
CA ARG A 5 6.73 -3.28 -27.12
C ARG A 5 7.07 -4.29 -26.04
N GLU A 6 7.23 -5.55 -26.42
CA GLU A 6 7.62 -6.63 -25.51
C GLU A 6 9.04 -6.40 -24.97
N GLU A 7 9.96 -5.97 -25.80
CA GLU A 7 11.34 -5.63 -25.41
C GLU A 7 11.39 -4.42 -24.45
N ASN A 8 10.64 -3.36 -24.73
CA ASN A 8 10.51 -2.21 -23.84
C ASN A 8 9.84 -2.57 -22.50
N GLN A 9 8.87 -3.48 -22.52
CA GLN A 9 8.19 -3.94 -21.32
C GLN A 9 9.12 -4.78 -20.45
N LEU A 10 9.89 -5.68 -21.03
CA LEU A 10 10.95 -6.44 -20.36
C LEU A 10 12.04 -5.52 -19.78
N HIS A 11 12.44 -4.51 -20.55
CA HIS A 11 13.44 -3.54 -20.09
C HIS A 11 12.96 -2.74 -18.88
N VAL A 12 11.72 -2.26 -18.89
CA VAL A 12 11.13 -1.55 -17.74
C VAL A 12 10.95 -2.49 -16.55
N GLN A 13 10.56 -3.74 -16.76
CA GLN A 13 10.45 -4.74 -15.70
C GLN A 13 11.81 -5.04 -15.06
N ASN A 14 12.86 -5.21 -15.87
CA ASN A 14 14.22 -5.42 -15.37
C ASN A 14 14.74 -4.19 -14.61
N LEU A 15 14.46 -2.99 -15.06
CA LEU A 15 14.85 -1.75 -14.37
C LEU A 15 14.17 -1.59 -13.00
N VAL A 16 12.90 -1.96 -12.91
CA VAL A 16 12.17 -1.98 -11.64
C VAL A 16 12.73 -3.06 -10.72
N LEU A 17 13.04 -4.23 -11.27
CA LEU A 17 13.62 -5.33 -10.50
C LEU A 17 15.02 -4.99 -9.99
N ASP A 18 15.88 -4.42 -10.83
CA ASP A 18 17.24 -4.01 -10.47
C ASP A 18 17.22 -2.92 -9.38
N ASN A 19 16.29 -1.97 -9.46
CA ASN A 19 16.08 -0.96 -8.43
C ASN A 19 15.57 -1.58 -7.11
N CYS A 20 14.62 -2.52 -7.18
CA CYS A 20 14.15 -3.27 -6.02
C CYS A 20 15.29 -4.10 -5.41
N LEU A 21 16.03 -4.85 -6.23
CA LEU A 21 17.15 -5.67 -5.75
C LEU A 21 18.29 -4.83 -5.16
N SER A 22 18.59 -3.67 -5.75
CA SER A 22 19.59 -2.75 -5.23
C SER A 22 19.18 -2.18 -3.87
N THR A 23 17.92 -1.76 -3.74
CA THR A 23 17.34 -1.29 -2.47
C THR A 23 17.38 -2.41 -1.42
N ILE A 24 16.96 -3.61 -1.78
CA ILE A 24 16.96 -4.78 -0.91
C ILE A 24 18.36 -5.15 -0.47
N LYS A 25 19.33 -5.19 -1.38
CA LYS A 25 20.72 -5.49 -1.04
C LYS A 25 21.28 -4.53 0.00
N HIS A 26 20.93 -3.24 -0.12
CA HIS A 26 21.34 -2.22 0.85
C HIS A 26 20.64 -2.43 2.20
N GLU A 27 19.36 -2.71 2.18
CA GLU A 27 18.51 -2.81 3.37
C GLU A 27 18.63 -4.13 4.09
N THR A 28 18.86 -5.24 3.35
CA THR A 28 19.13 -6.57 3.94
C THR A 28 20.40 -6.59 4.78
N ILE A 29 21.34 -5.67 4.55
CA ILE A 29 22.56 -5.55 5.36
C ILE A 29 22.34 -4.56 6.51
N TYR A 30 21.65 -3.46 6.27
CA TYR A 30 21.50 -2.38 7.24
C TYR A 30 20.58 -2.76 8.41
N TYR A 31 19.38 -3.28 8.13
CA TYR A 31 18.37 -3.51 9.16
C TYR A 31 18.67 -4.68 10.09
N PRO A 32 19.16 -5.86 9.65
CA PRO A 32 19.60 -6.89 10.57
C PRO A 32 20.71 -6.42 11.52
N ASN A 33 21.63 -5.60 11.02
CA ASN A 33 22.67 -5.01 11.87
C ASN A 33 22.07 -4.04 12.89
N ARG A 34 21.04 -3.26 12.51
CA ARG A 34 20.34 -2.37 13.41
C ARG A 34 19.55 -3.13 14.48
N ILE A 35 18.80 -4.15 14.08
CA ILE A 35 18.10 -5.05 15.02
C ILE A 35 19.09 -5.69 15.98
N LYS A 36 20.21 -6.20 15.48
CA LYS A 36 21.25 -6.77 16.32
C LYS A 36 21.81 -5.76 17.32
N GLN A 37 22.11 -4.53 16.89
CA GLN A 37 22.57 -3.47 17.78
C GLN A 37 21.56 -3.13 18.89
N ILE A 38 20.26 -3.13 18.58
CA ILE A 38 19.22 -2.90 19.59
C ILE A 38 19.15 -4.05 20.57
N ILE A 39 19.19 -5.29 20.08
CA ILE A 39 19.20 -6.49 20.93
C ILE A 39 20.45 -6.52 21.83
N ASP A 40 21.62 -6.18 21.28
CA ASP A 40 22.87 -6.14 22.04
C ASP A 40 22.82 -5.07 23.16
N ARG A 41 22.19 -3.91 22.90
CA ARG A 41 21.97 -2.86 23.92
C ARG A 41 21.01 -3.33 25.01
N LEU A 42 19.89 -3.97 24.64
CA LEU A 42 18.95 -4.55 25.61
C LEU A 42 19.62 -5.60 26.50
N ASN A 43 20.45 -6.45 25.91
CA ASN A 43 21.17 -7.51 26.64
C ASN A 43 22.27 -6.97 27.57
N THR A 44 22.92 -5.85 27.22
CA THR A 44 24.01 -5.29 28.02
C THR A 44 23.54 -4.40 29.16
N ARG A 45 22.24 -4.24 29.38
CA ARG A 45 21.64 -3.41 30.45
C ARG A 45 22.22 -1.97 30.51
N GLN A 46 22.72 -1.44 29.43
CA GLN A 46 23.07 -0.02 29.35
C GLN A 46 21.74 0.78 29.27
N ALA A 47 21.09 0.79 30.40
CA ALA A 47 19.76 1.33 30.58
C ALA A 47 19.80 2.86 30.64
N GLY A 48 19.08 3.48 29.75
CA GLY A 48 18.76 4.91 29.76
C GLY A 48 17.56 5.22 28.87
N GLU A 49 17.27 4.38 27.91
CA GLU A 49 16.14 4.56 27.01
C GLU A 49 15.10 3.45 27.22
N ASN A 50 13.85 3.86 27.11
CA ASN A 50 12.69 3.05 27.36
C ASN A 50 12.70 1.73 26.59
N GLU A 51 12.85 0.60 27.28
CA GLU A 51 12.90 -0.74 26.65
C GLU A 51 11.68 -1.00 25.76
N ALA A 52 10.53 -0.41 26.09
CA ALA A 52 9.32 -0.52 25.30
C ALA A 52 9.49 0.09 23.90
N VAL A 53 10.14 1.24 23.78
CA VAL A 53 10.41 1.90 22.49
C VAL A 53 11.35 1.06 21.62
N GLN A 54 12.34 0.41 22.22
CA GLN A 54 13.28 -0.43 21.49
C GLN A 54 12.62 -1.72 20.99
N VAL A 55 11.71 -2.31 21.75
CA VAL A 55 10.92 -3.48 21.34
C VAL A 55 9.96 -3.11 20.22
N GLU A 56 9.32 -1.94 20.30
CA GLU A 56 8.44 -1.42 19.27
C GLU A 56 9.20 -1.20 17.95
N THR A 57 10.37 -0.58 17.98
CA THR A 57 11.26 -0.38 16.82
C THR A 57 11.65 -1.71 16.17
N ILE A 58 11.93 -2.77 16.95
CA ILE A 58 12.19 -4.11 16.42
C ILE A 58 10.94 -4.66 15.71
N GLY A 59 9.76 -4.48 16.30
CA GLY A 59 8.49 -4.90 15.72
C GLY A 59 8.22 -4.24 14.36
N GLU A 60 8.45 -2.93 14.27
CA GLU A 60 8.33 -2.17 13.03
C GLU A 60 9.30 -2.65 11.96
N LEU A 61 10.56 -2.88 12.32
CA LEU A 61 11.58 -3.41 11.40
C LEU A 61 11.22 -4.81 10.88
N ILE A 62 10.67 -5.67 11.73
CA ILE A 62 10.21 -7.01 11.33
C ILE A 62 9.00 -6.91 10.38
N SER A 63 8.05 -6.02 10.66
CA SER A 63 6.90 -5.78 9.78
C SER A 63 7.36 -5.31 8.41
N TYR A 64 8.27 -4.35 8.37
CA TYR A 64 8.87 -3.85 7.14
C TYR A 64 9.55 -4.96 6.30
N TYR A 65 10.32 -5.84 6.94
CA TYR A 65 10.90 -6.99 6.25
C TYR A 65 9.85 -7.91 5.65
N LYS A 66 8.78 -8.18 6.39
CA LYS A 66 7.66 -8.99 5.91
C LYS A 66 7.05 -8.39 4.64
N ASP A 67 6.87 -7.06 4.61
CA ASP A 67 6.28 -6.35 3.47
C ASP A 67 7.20 -6.35 2.25
N ILE A 68 8.51 -6.13 2.46
CA ILE A 68 9.53 -6.27 1.41
C ILE A 68 9.54 -7.69 0.84
N PHE A 69 9.55 -8.72 1.69
CA PHE A 69 9.51 -10.11 1.23
C PHE A 69 8.22 -10.44 0.48
N THR A 70 7.08 -9.88 0.90
CA THR A 70 5.80 -10.04 0.21
C THR A 70 5.85 -9.39 -1.18
N LEU A 71 6.39 -8.19 -1.27
CA LEU A 71 6.58 -7.48 -2.53
C LEU A 71 7.52 -8.26 -3.46
N LEU A 72 8.64 -8.76 -2.94
CA LEU A 72 9.60 -9.57 -3.70
C LEU A 72 9.00 -10.87 -4.20
N SER A 73 8.30 -11.58 -3.32
CA SER A 73 7.64 -12.83 -3.69
C SER A 73 6.62 -12.58 -4.81
N SER A 74 5.89 -11.47 -4.74
CA SER A 74 4.95 -11.07 -5.80
C SER A 74 5.68 -10.73 -7.11
N CYS A 75 6.83 -10.05 -7.04
CA CYS A 75 7.64 -9.76 -8.23
C CYS A 75 8.27 -11.03 -8.82
N ALA A 76 8.78 -11.93 -7.98
CA ALA A 76 9.37 -13.20 -8.40
C ALA A 76 8.33 -14.15 -9.02
N ALA A 77 7.15 -14.26 -8.40
CA ALA A 77 6.05 -15.07 -8.92
C ALA A 77 5.60 -14.59 -10.31
N ARG A 78 5.68 -13.29 -10.58
CA ARG A 78 5.42 -12.74 -11.92
C ARG A 78 6.44 -13.15 -12.96
N GLN A 79 7.73 -13.13 -12.62
CA GLN A 79 8.78 -13.55 -13.54
C GLN A 79 8.66 -15.04 -13.90
N LEU A 80 8.13 -15.84 -12.98
CA LEU A 80 7.92 -17.28 -13.18
C LEU A 80 6.57 -17.61 -13.84
N GLU A 81 5.79 -16.60 -14.28
CA GLU A 81 4.44 -16.77 -14.84
C GLU A 81 3.45 -17.52 -13.92
N GLU A 82 3.76 -17.59 -12.61
CA GLU A 82 2.94 -18.32 -11.62
C GLU A 82 1.76 -17.52 -11.07
N ILE A 83 1.56 -16.27 -11.50
CA ILE A 83 0.44 -15.45 -11.02
C ILE A 83 -0.83 -15.84 -11.75
N THR A 84 -1.65 -16.58 -11.09
CA THR A 84 -3.04 -16.83 -11.51
C THR A 84 -3.91 -15.63 -11.14
N PHE A 85 -3.99 -14.64 -12.04
CA PHE A 85 -5.00 -13.58 -11.92
C PHE A 85 -6.40 -14.17 -12.15
N ARG A 86 -7.23 -14.16 -11.12
CA ARG A 86 -8.57 -14.74 -11.16
C ARG A 86 -9.59 -13.69 -11.59
N ARG A 87 -9.62 -13.42 -12.90
CA ARG A 87 -10.58 -12.48 -13.46
C ARG A 87 -12.02 -12.90 -13.19
N GLY A 88 -12.75 -12.03 -12.53
CA GLY A 88 -14.16 -12.21 -12.22
C GLY A 88 -14.92 -10.88 -12.26
N VAL A 89 -16.23 -10.98 -12.09
CA VAL A 89 -17.09 -9.81 -11.88
C VAL A 89 -17.20 -9.58 -10.38
N VAL A 90 -16.82 -8.39 -9.94
CA VAL A 90 -16.83 -7.99 -8.54
C VAL A 90 -17.80 -6.82 -8.37
N LYS A 91 -18.79 -6.97 -7.50
CA LYS A 91 -19.72 -5.89 -7.18
C LYS A 91 -19.03 -4.86 -6.26
N ALA A 92 -19.17 -3.58 -6.60
CA ALA A 92 -18.60 -2.50 -5.80
C ALA A 92 -19.10 -2.51 -4.34
N GLY A 93 -20.39 -2.79 -4.14
CA GLY A 93 -20.96 -2.92 -2.80
C GLY A 93 -20.31 -4.00 -1.94
N GLU A 94 -19.94 -5.16 -2.54
CA GLU A 94 -19.26 -6.21 -1.80
C GLU A 94 -17.87 -5.80 -1.30
N LEU A 95 -17.15 -4.97 -2.07
CA LEU A 95 -15.87 -4.41 -1.66
C LEU A 95 -16.03 -3.36 -0.56
N ALA A 96 -17.03 -2.49 -0.66
CA ALA A 96 -17.33 -1.49 0.37
C ALA A 96 -17.75 -2.16 1.69
N ASP A 97 -18.62 -3.18 1.63
CA ASP A 97 -19.00 -3.97 2.80
C ASP A 97 -17.80 -4.68 3.43
N TYR A 98 -16.91 -5.18 2.59
CA TYR A 98 -15.67 -5.79 3.06
C TYR A 98 -14.79 -4.78 3.82
N ALA A 99 -14.55 -3.61 3.24
CA ALA A 99 -13.79 -2.53 3.87
C ALA A 99 -14.39 -2.11 5.21
N ALA A 100 -15.72 -1.94 5.28
CA ALA A 100 -16.42 -1.58 6.51
C ALA A 100 -16.25 -2.66 7.61
N ARG A 101 -16.35 -3.93 7.25
CA ARG A 101 -16.11 -5.03 8.21
C ARG A 101 -14.67 -5.10 8.66
N TYR A 102 -13.73 -4.83 7.76
CA TYR A 102 -12.30 -4.84 8.07
C TYR A 102 -11.95 -3.75 9.07
N ILE A 103 -12.34 -2.49 8.83
CA ILE A 103 -12.13 -1.37 9.76
C ILE A 103 -12.77 -1.66 11.12
N LYS A 104 -14.00 -2.14 11.15
CA LYS A 104 -14.70 -2.46 12.42
C LYS A 104 -13.95 -3.53 13.22
N ARG A 105 -13.30 -4.47 12.56
CA ARG A 105 -12.50 -5.53 13.20
C ARG A 105 -11.16 -5.00 13.69
N ALA A 106 -10.44 -4.25 12.86
CA ALA A 106 -9.16 -3.66 13.19
C ALA A 106 -9.29 -2.62 14.31
N GLY A 107 -10.29 -1.72 14.24
CA GLY A 107 -10.53 -0.67 15.20
C GLY A 107 -10.88 -1.15 16.61
N LYS A 108 -11.31 -2.41 16.80
CA LYS A 108 -11.51 -2.98 18.15
C LYS A 108 -10.24 -3.09 18.98
N ARG A 109 -9.08 -3.07 18.34
CA ARG A 109 -7.76 -3.22 18.98
C ARG A 109 -7.01 -1.90 19.10
N MET A 110 -7.61 -0.81 18.61
CA MET A 110 -6.96 0.49 18.56
C MET A 110 -7.49 1.44 19.63
N PRO A 111 -6.65 2.33 20.19
CA PRO A 111 -7.06 3.30 21.21
C PRO A 111 -7.91 4.44 20.61
N HIS A 112 -7.88 4.65 19.30
CA HIS A 112 -8.56 5.72 18.57
C HIS A 112 -9.74 5.19 17.75
N ARG A 113 -10.72 6.07 17.53
CA ARG A 113 -11.94 5.75 16.78
C ARG A 113 -11.84 6.23 15.33
N VAL A 114 -11.92 5.29 14.40
CA VAL A 114 -12.01 5.58 12.98
C VAL A 114 -13.32 5.03 12.42
N GLU A 115 -14.11 5.93 11.84
CA GLU A 115 -15.36 5.59 11.15
C GLU A 115 -15.12 5.52 9.64
N LEU A 116 -15.68 4.51 8.96
CA LEU A 116 -15.74 4.48 7.51
C LEU A 116 -17.13 4.87 7.04
N ARG A 117 -17.21 5.93 6.23
CA ARG A 117 -18.41 6.29 5.46
C ARG A 117 -18.27 5.77 4.05
N THR A 118 -19.34 5.18 3.53
CA THR A 118 -19.35 4.62 2.18
C THR A 118 -20.47 5.22 1.35
N GLU A 119 -20.14 5.65 0.14
CA GLU A 119 -21.10 6.05 -0.89
C GLU A 119 -20.82 5.22 -2.14
N VAL A 120 -21.76 4.36 -2.54
CA VAL A 120 -21.51 3.33 -3.54
C VAL A 120 -22.64 3.28 -4.57
N GLU A 121 -22.31 3.56 -5.81
CA GLU A 121 -23.21 3.30 -6.92
C GLU A 121 -23.38 1.79 -7.19
N HIS A 122 -24.50 1.42 -7.79
CA HIS A 122 -24.81 0.04 -8.13
C HIS A 122 -24.03 -0.41 -9.39
N VAL A 123 -22.74 -0.60 -9.23
CA VAL A 123 -21.80 -0.91 -10.31
C VAL A 123 -20.98 -2.16 -10.02
N SER A 124 -20.45 -2.75 -11.08
CA SER A 124 -19.55 -3.91 -10.98
C SER A 124 -18.28 -3.65 -11.81
N VAL A 125 -17.20 -4.24 -11.37
CA VAL A 125 -15.89 -4.16 -12.03
C VAL A 125 -15.42 -5.53 -12.49
N LEU A 126 -14.52 -5.54 -13.46
CA LEU A 126 -13.76 -6.72 -13.84
C LEU A 126 -12.44 -6.72 -13.07
N GLY A 127 -12.17 -7.77 -12.31
CA GLY A 127 -10.94 -7.83 -11.52
C GLY A 127 -10.81 -9.12 -10.72
N ASP A 128 -9.75 -9.21 -9.95
CA ASP A 128 -9.50 -10.26 -8.98
C ASP A 128 -9.94 -9.81 -7.58
N VAL A 129 -10.99 -10.42 -7.07
CA VAL A 129 -11.58 -10.04 -5.77
C VAL A 129 -10.62 -10.22 -4.61
N ILE A 130 -9.68 -11.19 -4.69
CA ILE A 130 -8.71 -11.44 -3.62
C ILE A 130 -7.68 -10.31 -3.59
N GLN A 131 -7.14 -9.96 -4.74
CA GLN A 131 -6.18 -8.85 -4.86
C GLN A 131 -6.83 -7.50 -4.48
N LEU A 132 -8.08 -7.26 -4.88
CA LEU A 132 -8.80 -6.03 -4.53
C LEU A 132 -9.06 -5.91 -3.03
N LYS A 133 -9.43 -7.01 -2.36
CA LYS A 133 -9.57 -7.03 -0.91
C LYS A 133 -8.25 -6.76 -0.21
N PHE A 134 -7.18 -7.41 -0.66
CA PHE A 134 -5.84 -7.19 -0.13
C PHE A 134 -5.38 -5.73 -0.29
N MET A 135 -5.67 -5.13 -1.44
CA MET A 135 -5.39 -3.70 -1.67
C MET A 135 -6.15 -2.80 -0.70
N LEU A 136 -7.44 -3.06 -0.47
CA LEU A 136 -8.24 -2.30 0.48
C LEU A 136 -7.72 -2.45 1.92
N GLU A 137 -7.29 -3.66 2.31
CA GLU A 137 -6.63 -3.88 3.60
C GLU A 137 -5.40 -2.99 3.77
N ASN A 138 -4.52 -2.96 2.77
CA ASN A 138 -3.31 -2.12 2.81
C ASN A 138 -3.64 -0.62 2.91
N LEU A 139 -4.63 -0.13 2.16
CA LEU A 139 -5.07 1.28 2.26
C LEU A 139 -5.63 1.60 3.65
N ILE A 140 -6.39 0.68 4.22
CA ILE A 140 -7.00 0.85 5.54
C ILE A 140 -5.93 0.76 6.64
N ASP A 141 -5.02 -0.20 6.58
CA ASP A 141 -3.97 -0.39 7.59
C ASP A 141 -3.04 0.83 7.63
N GLU A 142 -2.67 1.38 6.46
CA GLU A 142 -1.91 2.63 6.42
C GLU A 142 -2.69 3.81 7.03
N ALA A 143 -3.98 3.90 6.72
CA ALA A 143 -4.81 4.94 7.32
C ALA A 143 -4.97 4.75 8.84
N LEU A 144 -5.08 3.51 9.31
CA LEU A 144 -5.21 3.20 10.74
C LEU A 144 -3.89 3.35 11.50
N SER A 145 -2.74 3.30 10.85
CA SER A 145 -1.44 3.55 11.50
C SER A 145 -1.30 4.98 12.03
N TYR A 146 -2.19 5.87 11.59
CA TYR A 146 -2.26 7.23 12.07
C TYR A 146 -3.21 7.32 13.27
N GLU A 147 -2.66 7.46 14.45
CA GLU A 147 -3.35 7.38 15.74
C GLU A 147 -4.20 8.63 16.07
N VAL A 148 -5.14 8.97 15.19
CA VAL A 148 -6.07 10.11 15.36
C VAL A 148 -7.49 9.65 15.06
N ASP A 149 -8.42 10.11 15.90
CA ASP A 149 -9.85 9.93 15.68
C ASP A 149 -10.32 10.62 14.40
N GLY A 150 -11.30 10.04 13.73
CA GLY A 150 -11.96 10.71 12.62
C GLY A 150 -12.57 9.78 11.58
N VAL A 151 -12.71 10.29 10.37
CA VAL A 151 -13.50 9.65 9.32
C VAL A 151 -12.63 9.30 8.11
N LEU A 152 -12.81 8.09 7.62
CA LEU A 152 -12.41 7.65 6.30
C LEU A 152 -13.65 7.62 5.40
N GLU A 153 -13.53 7.99 4.16
CA GLU A 153 -14.61 7.96 3.18
C GLU A 153 -14.24 7.10 1.99
N LEU A 154 -15.14 6.22 1.57
CA LEU A 154 -14.98 5.40 0.38
C LEU A 154 -16.15 5.67 -0.56
N CYS A 155 -15.88 6.42 -1.64
CA CYS A 155 -16.85 6.69 -2.69
C CYS A 155 -16.54 5.83 -3.91
N ILE A 156 -17.55 5.14 -4.46
CA ILE A 156 -17.40 4.27 -5.62
C ILE A 156 -18.48 4.63 -6.64
N TYR A 157 -18.07 5.05 -7.82
CA TYR A 157 -18.98 5.51 -8.86
C TYR A 157 -18.45 5.19 -10.25
N LYS A 158 -19.38 5.21 -11.23
CA LYS A 158 -19.04 4.98 -12.61
C LYS A 158 -18.41 6.23 -13.24
N ASP A 159 -17.26 6.05 -13.85
CA ASP A 159 -16.57 7.05 -14.67
C ASP A 159 -16.33 6.49 -16.08
N LYS A 160 -17.27 6.76 -16.99
CA LYS A 160 -17.24 6.27 -18.38
C LYS A 160 -17.15 4.73 -18.44
N ASP A 161 -16.04 4.24 -18.94
CA ASP A 161 -15.73 2.82 -19.12
C ASP A 161 -15.10 2.18 -17.90
N PHE A 162 -14.89 2.96 -16.85
CA PHE A 162 -14.27 2.53 -15.60
C PHE A 162 -15.20 2.79 -14.43
N VAL A 163 -14.90 2.16 -13.33
CA VAL A 163 -15.44 2.49 -12.01
C VAL A 163 -14.32 3.11 -11.23
N ARG A 164 -14.56 4.28 -10.67
CA ARG A 164 -13.62 4.99 -9.83
C ARG A 164 -13.92 4.74 -8.36
N PHE A 165 -12.87 4.56 -7.62
CA PHE A 165 -12.82 4.38 -6.18
C PHE A 165 -12.02 5.54 -5.59
N ASP A 166 -12.64 6.34 -4.75
CA ASP A 166 -12.01 7.43 -4.02
C ASP A 166 -11.98 7.04 -2.54
N PHE A 167 -10.77 6.80 -2.01
CA PHE A 167 -10.53 6.53 -0.60
C PHE A 167 -9.93 7.78 0.04
N ARG A 168 -10.71 8.49 0.83
CA ARG A 168 -10.34 9.77 1.45
C ARG A 168 -10.05 9.59 2.93
N ASP A 169 -8.91 10.10 3.38
CA ASP A 169 -8.57 10.28 4.78
C ASP A 169 -8.75 11.76 5.15
N THR A 170 -9.78 12.05 5.95
CA THR A 170 -10.11 13.44 6.34
C THR A 170 -9.25 13.95 7.49
N ARG A 171 -8.44 13.10 8.10
CA ARG A 171 -7.70 13.39 9.33
C ARG A 171 -6.31 13.96 9.08
N ARG A 172 -5.77 13.77 7.89
CA ARG A 172 -4.39 14.12 7.52
C ARG A 172 -4.38 15.00 6.30
N GLU A 173 -3.64 16.08 6.38
CA GLU A 173 -3.29 16.87 5.21
C GLU A 173 -1.91 16.46 4.70
N LYS A 174 -1.77 16.34 3.39
CA LYS A 174 -0.52 16.09 2.70
C LYS A 174 -0.36 17.11 1.58
N SER A 175 0.84 17.64 1.45
CA SER A 175 1.18 18.51 0.32
C SER A 175 1.16 17.73 -1.00
N GLN A 176 1.00 18.43 -2.12
CA GLN A 176 1.05 17.80 -3.44
C GLN A 176 2.39 17.08 -3.69
N GLU A 177 3.48 17.60 -3.13
CA GLU A 177 4.79 16.99 -3.22
C GLU A 177 4.84 15.65 -2.48
N GLU A 178 4.32 15.57 -1.26
CA GLU A 178 4.21 14.33 -0.50
C GLU A 178 3.31 13.32 -1.20
N LEU A 179 2.17 13.77 -1.78
CA LEU A 179 1.25 12.91 -2.50
C LEU A 179 1.86 12.35 -3.79
N ASN A 180 2.65 13.12 -4.51
CA ASN A 180 3.37 12.66 -5.69
C ASN A 180 4.38 11.55 -5.35
N LEU A 181 4.84 11.53 -4.12
CA LEU A 181 5.84 10.60 -3.65
C LEU A 181 5.25 9.32 -3.03
N LEU A 182 3.94 9.27 -2.71
CA LEU A 182 3.29 8.13 -2.04
C LEU A 182 3.51 6.78 -2.73
N PHE A 183 3.57 6.77 -4.05
CA PHE A 183 3.71 5.55 -4.86
C PHE A 183 5.15 5.26 -5.29
N TYR A 184 6.11 5.90 -4.64
CA TYR A 184 7.53 5.65 -4.86
C TYR A 184 8.17 5.19 -3.55
N PRO A 185 9.12 4.23 -3.61
CA PRO A 185 9.82 3.83 -2.41
C PRO A 185 10.63 5.02 -1.88
N HIS A 186 10.21 5.56 -0.77
CA HIS A 186 10.96 6.57 -0.05
C HIS A 186 11.72 5.94 1.09
N LEU A 187 13.02 5.93 0.96
CA LEU A 187 13.89 6.01 2.10
C LEU A 187 13.75 7.45 2.62
N SER A 188 12.91 7.67 3.64
CA SER A 188 12.94 8.94 4.35
C SER A 188 14.37 9.11 4.87
N ARG A 189 15.10 10.09 4.31
CA ARG A 189 16.42 10.43 4.83
C ARG A 189 16.25 10.71 6.30
N MET A 190 16.79 9.85 7.13
CA MET A 190 16.93 10.09 8.55
C MET A 190 17.56 11.47 8.74
N LYS A 191 16.79 12.44 9.20
CA LYS A 191 17.38 13.60 9.83
C LYS A 191 18.07 13.06 11.07
N GLN A 192 19.38 13.36 11.21
CA GLN A 192 20.18 12.94 12.35
C GLN A 192 19.37 13.17 13.64
N GLY A 193 19.00 12.08 14.33
CA GLY A 193 18.34 12.12 15.63
C GLY A 193 16.84 11.83 15.67
N GLN A 194 16.17 11.53 14.54
CA GLN A 194 14.79 11.04 14.55
C GLN A 194 14.74 9.65 13.90
N GLU A 195 14.18 8.69 14.62
CA GLU A 195 13.91 7.36 14.09
C GLU A 195 12.88 7.48 12.94
N GLY A 196 13.34 7.25 11.71
CA GLY A 196 12.48 7.32 10.54
C GLY A 196 11.67 6.03 10.41
N VAL A 197 10.38 6.12 10.59
CA VAL A 197 9.43 5.06 10.20
C VAL A 197 9.37 5.05 8.67
N LEU A 198 9.64 3.89 8.06
CA LEU A 198 9.43 3.66 6.64
C LEU A 198 7.94 3.54 6.38
N THR A 199 7.34 4.61 5.88
CA THR A 199 5.97 4.62 5.40
C THR A 199 5.96 4.49 3.88
N GLY A 200 5.03 3.73 3.32
CA GLY A 200 4.74 3.73 1.90
C GLY A 200 4.82 2.39 1.16
N THR A 201 5.11 1.28 1.83
CA THR A 201 5.05 -0.06 1.22
C THR A 201 3.62 -0.42 0.82
N GLU A 202 2.63 -0.03 1.61
CA GLU A 202 1.20 -0.24 1.39
C GLU A 202 0.74 0.37 0.07
N TYR A 203 1.18 1.58 -0.24
CA TYR A 203 0.87 2.24 -1.51
C TYR A 203 1.56 1.61 -2.71
N LEU A 204 2.76 1.06 -2.53
CA LEU A 204 3.44 0.29 -3.58
C LEU A 204 2.69 -1.00 -3.91
N ILE A 205 2.19 -1.70 -2.89
CA ILE A 205 1.33 -2.87 -3.05
C ILE A 205 0.06 -2.48 -3.82
N CYS A 206 -0.58 -1.38 -3.44
CA CYS A 206 -1.77 -0.88 -4.13
C CYS A 206 -1.49 -0.56 -5.61
N LYS A 207 -0.38 0.12 -5.89
CA LYS A 207 0.05 0.41 -7.26
C LYS A 207 0.27 -0.85 -8.08
N GLN A 208 0.83 -1.88 -7.45
CA GLN A 208 1.08 -3.15 -8.07
C GLN A 208 -0.23 -3.88 -8.42
N VAL A 209 -1.18 -3.95 -7.49
CA VAL A 209 -2.50 -4.54 -7.72
C VAL A 209 -3.21 -3.85 -8.89
N ILE A 210 -3.16 -2.52 -8.97
CA ILE A 210 -3.79 -1.79 -10.09
C ILE A 210 -3.07 -2.07 -11.41
N ARG A 211 -1.76 -2.22 -11.42
CA ARG A 211 -1.01 -2.65 -12.63
C ARG A 211 -1.43 -4.03 -13.10
N ASP A 212 -1.66 -4.97 -12.19
CA ASP A 212 -2.14 -6.31 -12.52
C ASP A 212 -3.53 -6.27 -13.13
N HIS A 213 -4.39 -5.43 -12.58
CA HIS A 213 -5.72 -5.22 -13.15
C HIS A 213 -5.66 -4.55 -14.52
N ASP A 214 -4.75 -3.60 -14.73
CA ASP A 214 -4.53 -3.01 -16.05
C ASP A 214 -4.07 -4.04 -17.08
N GLU A 215 -3.29 -5.00 -16.66
CA GLU A 215 -2.75 -6.03 -17.55
C GLU A 215 -3.73 -7.18 -17.81
N PHE A 216 -4.40 -7.67 -16.76
CA PHE A 216 -5.11 -8.95 -16.80
C PHE A 216 -6.65 -8.83 -16.72
N ALA A 217 -7.21 -7.70 -16.31
CA ALA A 217 -8.67 -7.54 -16.21
C ALA A 217 -9.38 -7.43 -17.57
N GLY A 218 -8.63 -7.35 -18.65
CA GLY A 218 -9.16 -7.37 -20.03
C GLY A 218 -9.43 -6.01 -20.64
N ARG A 219 -9.14 -4.91 -19.93
CA ARG A 219 -9.21 -3.55 -20.45
C ARG A 219 -8.08 -2.72 -19.86
N ARG A 220 -7.31 -2.07 -20.73
CA ARG A 220 -6.24 -1.15 -20.33
C ARG A 220 -6.80 0.21 -19.94
N GLY A 221 -6.14 0.89 -19.01
CA GLY A 221 -6.49 2.23 -18.55
C GLY A 221 -6.75 2.32 -17.04
N CYS A 222 -6.50 1.25 -16.29
CA CYS A 222 -6.52 1.30 -14.81
C CYS A 222 -5.41 2.23 -14.31
N ARG A 223 -5.73 3.04 -13.32
CA ARG A 223 -4.83 4.03 -12.74
C ARG A 223 -4.99 4.08 -11.23
N ILE A 224 -3.94 4.47 -10.54
CA ILE A 224 -3.98 4.86 -9.14
C ILE A 224 -3.18 6.14 -8.96
N ASN A 225 -3.70 7.05 -8.16
CA ASN A 225 -3.03 8.30 -7.83
C ASN A 225 -3.56 8.85 -6.50
N ALA A 226 -2.95 9.93 -6.02
CA ALA A 226 -3.39 10.65 -4.83
C ALA A 226 -3.47 12.15 -5.11
N GLN A 227 -4.39 12.84 -4.43
CA GLN A 227 -4.61 14.27 -4.57
C GLN A 227 -5.11 14.87 -3.25
N PRO A 228 -4.84 16.17 -2.98
CA PRO A 228 -5.47 16.87 -1.88
C PRO A 228 -6.99 16.85 -2.04
N ALA A 229 -7.72 16.74 -0.95
CA ALA A 229 -9.17 16.83 -0.98
C ALA A 229 -9.61 18.29 -0.73
N ALA A 230 -10.64 18.74 -1.45
CA ALA A 230 -11.12 20.14 -1.37
C ALA A 230 -11.62 20.54 0.02
N GLU A 231 -12.17 19.58 0.78
CA GLU A 231 -12.73 19.78 2.11
C GLU A 231 -11.79 19.33 3.25
N GLY A 232 -10.48 19.32 2.98
CA GLY A 232 -9.44 18.87 3.90
C GLY A 232 -9.12 17.36 3.77
N GLY A 233 -7.92 17.00 4.20
CA GLY A 233 -7.39 15.66 4.02
C GLY A 233 -6.84 15.41 2.61
N PHE A 234 -6.71 14.13 2.27
CA PHE A 234 -6.29 13.72 0.92
C PHE A 234 -7.06 12.49 0.46
N THR A 235 -7.11 12.29 -0.84
CA THR A 235 -7.78 11.17 -1.49
C THR A 235 -6.78 10.33 -2.27
N VAL A 236 -6.72 9.04 -1.99
CA VAL A 236 -6.14 8.04 -2.88
C VAL A 236 -7.25 7.51 -3.76
N TRP A 237 -7.09 7.61 -5.06
CA TRP A 237 -8.08 7.12 -6.00
C TRP A 237 -7.52 6.13 -6.99
N PHE A 238 -8.36 5.20 -7.42
CA PHE A 238 -8.01 4.25 -8.47
C PHE A 238 -9.21 3.92 -9.35
N THR A 239 -8.91 3.39 -10.52
CA THR A 239 -9.92 3.02 -11.51
C THR A 239 -9.78 1.56 -11.91
N LEU A 240 -10.91 0.88 -12.09
CA LEU A 240 -11.01 -0.49 -12.57
C LEU A 240 -11.98 -0.56 -13.75
N PRO A 241 -11.82 -1.53 -14.68
CA PRO A 241 -12.72 -1.64 -15.81
C PRO A 241 -14.15 -1.90 -15.34
N ALA A 242 -15.11 -1.11 -15.82
CA ALA A 242 -16.52 -1.38 -15.60
C ALA A 242 -16.93 -2.65 -16.37
N ARG A 243 -17.85 -3.37 -15.77
CA ARG A 243 -18.53 -4.48 -16.47
C ARG A 243 -19.58 -3.94 -17.42
#